data_48db6b65a3be52692e710972ebd01b0b
#
_entry.id   48db6b65a3be52692e710972ebd01b0b
#
_cell.length_a   1.000
_cell.length_b   1.000
_cell.length_c   1.000
_cell.angle_alpha   90.00
_cell.angle_beta   90.00
_cell.angle_gamma   90.00
#
_symmetry.space_group_name_H-M   'P 1'
#
loop_
_entity.id
_entity.type
_entity.pdbx_description
1 polymer ?
#
loop_
_entity_poly.entity_id
_entity_poly.type
_entity_poly.pdbx_seq_one_letter_code
_entity_poly.pdbx_strand_id
1 'polypeptide(L)'
;MRNMEKKNIKAVLFDMDGTLTDTEKFYQKAWPETLAHFGYEMTPEKPLELRSLGRPFAVEKFKEWYGEDFDYWAVREYRKAMVEEILKETGIPLKPGAKETLKWLREHDVFISLVTANDRERANRYLKKIGLFEYFNAVVCADMLLPAFQE
;
A
#
# COMPACT_ATOMS: atom_id res chain seq x y z
N MET A 1 2.52 37.67 6.82
CA MET A 1 1.55 36.60 6.53
C MET A 1 1.44 36.43 5.02
N ARG A 2 1.92 35.32 4.48
CA ARG A 2 1.67 35.01 3.07
C ARG A 2 0.18 34.79 2.89
N ASN A 3 -0.49 35.61 2.06
CA ASN A 3 -1.82 35.32 1.57
C ASN A 3 -1.78 33.96 0.88
N MET A 4 -2.27 32.91 1.56
CA MET A 4 -2.59 31.65 0.90
C MET A 4 -3.82 31.92 0.03
N GLU A 5 -3.61 32.18 -1.27
CA GLU A 5 -4.68 32.10 -2.22
C GLU A 5 -5.42 30.78 -1.99
N LYS A 6 -6.73 30.85 -1.76
CA LYS A 6 -7.59 29.66 -1.65
C LYS A 6 -7.49 28.91 -2.98
N LYS A 7 -6.55 27.94 -3.06
CA LYS A 7 -6.49 27.04 -4.21
C LYS A 7 -7.79 26.24 -4.23
N ASN A 8 -8.55 26.37 -5.30
CA ASN A 8 -9.78 25.64 -5.49
C ASN A 8 -9.44 24.21 -5.92
N ILE A 9 -9.25 23.32 -4.93
CA ILE A 9 -8.95 21.91 -5.16
C ILE A 9 -10.20 21.23 -5.72
N LYS A 10 -10.09 20.66 -6.91
CA LYS A 10 -11.17 19.98 -7.63
C LYS A 10 -11.14 18.47 -7.47
N ALA A 11 -9.96 17.91 -7.24
CA ALA A 11 -9.76 16.47 -7.09
C ALA A 11 -8.64 16.18 -6.10
N VAL A 12 -8.77 15.05 -5.40
CA VAL A 12 -7.73 14.49 -4.53
C VAL A 12 -7.55 13.02 -4.88
N LEU A 13 -6.29 12.63 -5.10
CA LEU A 13 -5.89 11.25 -5.35
C LEU A 13 -5.22 10.72 -4.09
N PHE A 14 -5.77 9.63 -3.55
CA PHE A 14 -5.26 8.97 -2.37
C PHE A 14 -4.51 7.69 -2.73
N ASP A 15 -3.37 7.46 -2.11
CA ASP A 15 -2.81 6.12 -1.97
C ASP A 15 -3.54 5.36 -0.84
N MET A 16 -3.43 4.04 -0.83
CA MET A 16 -4.11 3.20 0.17
C MET A 16 -3.21 2.86 1.34
N ASP A 17 -2.18 2.08 1.10
CA ASP A 17 -1.32 1.54 2.16
C ASP A 17 -0.40 2.62 2.75
N GLY A 18 -0.50 2.85 4.04
CA GLY A 18 0.26 3.91 4.73
C GLY A 18 -0.34 5.32 4.63
N THR A 19 -1.38 5.52 3.80
CA THR A 19 -2.09 6.80 3.65
C THR A 19 -3.49 6.76 4.22
N LEU A 20 -4.37 5.90 3.71
CA LEU A 20 -5.70 5.67 4.26
C LEU A 20 -5.71 4.57 5.31
N THR A 21 -4.97 3.49 5.05
CA THR A 21 -4.81 2.37 5.97
C THR A 21 -3.44 2.39 6.63
N ASP A 22 -3.37 2.00 7.90
CA ASP A 22 -2.11 1.87 8.64
C ASP A 22 -1.52 0.45 8.51
N THR A 23 -1.47 -0.04 7.28
CA THR A 23 -1.03 -1.41 6.93
C THR A 23 0.48 -1.53 6.72
N GLU A 24 1.17 -0.47 6.37
CA GLU A 24 2.60 -0.46 6.07
C GLU A 24 3.44 -1.05 7.22
N LYS A 25 3.08 -0.78 8.46
CA LYS A 25 3.75 -1.32 9.65
C LYS A 25 3.74 -2.85 9.73
N PHE A 26 2.65 -3.50 9.25
CA PHE A 26 2.56 -4.96 9.22
C PHE A 26 3.49 -5.54 8.15
N TYR A 27 3.52 -4.91 6.98
CA TYR A 27 4.42 -5.33 5.90
C TYR A 27 5.88 -5.18 6.27
N GLN A 28 6.26 -4.11 7.00
CA GLN A 28 7.63 -3.92 7.47
C GLN A 28 8.04 -4.99 8.47
N LYS A 29 7.19 -5.26 9.47
CA LYS A 29 7.45 -6.29 10.48
C LYS A 29 7.50 -7.70 9.89
N ALA A 30 6.72 -7.98 8.87
CA ALA A 30 6.67 -9.28 8.25
C ALA A 30 7.91 -9.63 7.42
N TRP A 31 8.73 -8.67 7.01
CA TRP A 31 9.93 -8.95 6.20
C TRP A 31 10.94 -9.85 6.92
N PRO A 32 11.44 -9.51 8.13
CA PRO A 32 12.41 -10.36 8.82
C PRO A 32 11.87 -11.76 9.09
N GLU A 33 10.61 -11.88 9.50
CA GLU A 33 9.98 -13.17 9.79
C GLU A 33 9.81 -14.03 8.53
N THR A 34 9.38 -13.40 7.43
CA THR A 34 9.28 -14.07 6.14
C THR A 34 10.63 -14.59 5.67
N LEU A 35 11.68 -13.74 5.73
CA LEU A 35 13.01 -14.13 5.29
C LEU A 35 13.60 -15.25 6.14
N ALA A 36 13.38 -15.22 7.46
CA ALA A 36 13.77 -16.32 8.34
C ALA A 36 13.14 -17.65 7.94
N HIS A 37 11.88 -17.65 7.48
CA HIS A 37 11.20 -18.84 6.95
C HIS A 37 11.92 -19.43 5.73
N PHE A 38 12.51 -18.58 4.89
CA PHE A 38 13.30 -19.00 3.72
C PHE A 38 14.80 -19.18 4.00
N GLY A 39 15.23 -19.11 5.27
CA GLY A 39 16.62 -19.32 5.67
C GLY A 39 17.52 -18.10 5.51
N TYR A 40 16.96 -16.91 5.37
CA TYR A 40 17.70 -15.65 5.28
C TYR A 40 17.53 -14.82 6.54
N GLU A 41 18.53 -13.99 6.84
CA GLU A 41 18.48 -13.04 7.95
C GLU A 41 18.25 -11.61 7.43
N MET A 42 17.37 -10.86 8.09
CA MET A 42 17.15 -9.43 7.81
C MET A 42 17.09 -8.66 9.12
N THR A 43 17.91 -7.62 9.24
CA THR A 43 17.82 -6.72 10.38
C THR A 43 16.53 -5.89 10.33
N PRO A 44 15.99 -5.45 11.48
CA PRO A 44 14.74 -4.67 11.52
C PRO A 44 14.78 -3.34 10.76
N GLU A 45 15.97 -2.81 10.48
CA GLU A 45 16.17 -1.55 9.77
C GLU A 45 16.09 -1.69 8.26
N LYS A 46 16.52 -2.85 7.70
CA LYS A 46 16.53 -3.09 6.24
C LYS A 46 15.18 -2.88 5.55
N PRO A 47 14.03 -3.27 6.11
CA PRO A 47 12.73 -3.00 5.49
C PRO A 47 12.47 -1.52 5.19
N LEU A 48 13.13 -0.59 5.91
CA LEU A 48 12.98 0.85 5.66
C LEU A 48 13.57 1.26 4.31
N GLU A 49 14.60 0.55 3.83
CA GLU A 49 15.20 0.80 2.52
C GLU A 49 14.27 0.41 1.36
N LEU A 50 13.26 -0.41 1.63
CA LEU A 50 12.28 -0.84 0.64
C LEU A 50 11.07 0.11 0.53
N ARG A 51 10.99 1.12 1.40
CA ARG A 51 9.89 2.09 1.36
C ARG A 51 9.88 2.84 0.04
N SER A 52 8.70 2.93 -0.55
CA SER A 52 8.48 3.62 -1.83
C SER A 52 9.32 3.08 -2.99
N LEU A 53 10.01 1.94 -2.80
CA LEU A 53 10.76 1.30 -3.85
C LEU A 53 9.81 0.53 -4.76
N GLY A 54 9.77 0.86 -6.03
CA GLY A 54 9.00 0.13 -7.04
C GLY A 54 9.49 -1.32 -7.18
N ARG A 55 8.61 -2.22 -7.63
CA ARG A 55 8.89 -3.66 -7.70
C ARG A 55 10.19 -4.01 -8.44
N PRO A 56 10.51 -3.46 -9.62
CA PRO A 56 11.77 -3.78 -10.30
C PRO A 56 12.99 -3.49 -9.43
N PHE A 57 13.01 -2.33 -8.79
CA PHE A 57 14.12 -1.93 -7.91
C PHE A 57 14.18 -2.77 -6.63
N ALA A 58 13.02 -3.21 -6.11
CA ALA A 58 12.99 -4.11 -4.96
C ALA A 58 13.61 -5.48 -5.32
N VAL A 59 13.29 -6.05 -6.48
CA VAL A 59 13.90 -7.30 -6.95
C VAL A 59 15.42 -7.19 -7.00
N GLU A 60 15.94 -6.13 -7.64
CA GLU A 60 17.39 -5.88 -7.73
C GLU A 60 18.02 -5.71 -6.34
N LYS A 61 17.36 -4.99 -5.43
CA LYS A 61 17.85 -4.79 -4.07
C LYS A 61 17.93 -6.09 -3.27
N PHE A 62 16.98 -6.99 -3.43
CA PHE A 62 17.03 -8.29 -2.79
C PHE A 62 18.11 -9.20 -3.37
N LYS A 63 18.34 -9.17 -4.67
CA LYS A 63 19.46 -9.86 -5.31
C LYS A 63 20.81 -9.33 -4.82
N GLU A 64 20.95 -8.01 -4.69
CA GLU A 64 22.14 -7.38 -4.10
C GLU A 64 22.42 -7.90 -2.69
N TRP A 65 21.38 -8.08 -1.86
CA TRP A 65 21.52 -8.51 -0.47
C TRP A 65 21.73 -10.02 -0.30
N TYR A 66 21.09 -10.83 -1.12
CA TYR A 66 20.97 -12.29 -0.90
C TYR A 66 21.46 -13.15 -2.07
N GLY A 67 21.89 -12.55 -3.17
CA GLY A 67 22.43 -13.24 -4.34
C GLY A 67 21.43 -13.35 -5.49
N GLU A 68 21.95 -13.67 -6.69
CA GLU A 68 21.18 -13.73 -7.92
C GLU A 68 20.07 -14.79 -7.92
N ASP A 69 20.25 -15.86 -7.15
CA ASP A 69 19.30 -16.97 -7.05
C ASP A 69 18.14 -16.68 -6.07
N PHE A 70 18.08 -15.47 -5.49
CA PHE A 70 17.02 -15.10 -4.56
C PHE A 70 15.66 -15.05 -5.25
N ASP A 71 14.73 -15.90 -4.79
CA ASP A 71 13.35 -15.91 -5.29
C ASP A 71 12.49 -14.85 -4.59
N TYR A 72 12.61 -13.62 -5.07
CA TYR A 72 11.83 -12.48 -4.56
C TYR A 72 10.32 -12.74 -4.59
N TRP A 73 9.82 -13.39 -5.63
CA TRP A 73 8.39 -13.57 -5.82
C TRP A 73 7.80 -14.56 -4.83
N ALA A 74 8.46 -15.70 -4.60
CA ALA A 74 8.04 -16.66 -3.60
C ALA A 74 8.04 -16.04 -2.19
N VAL A 75 9.09 -15.32 -1.84
CA VAL A 75 9.21 -14.62 -0.55
C VAL A 75 8.13 -13.54 -0.39
N ARG A 76 7.90 -12.76 -1.45
CA ARG A 76 6.87 -11.71 -1.45
C ARG A 76 5.46 -12.27 -1.27
N GLU A 77 5.10 -13.33 -1.97
CA GLU A 77 3.77 -13.95 -1.85
C GLU A 77 3.56 -14.57 -0.46
N TYR A 78 4.57 -15.21 0.11
CA TYR A 78 4.50 -15.70 1.49
C TYR A 78 4.27 -14.55 2.49
N ARG A 79 5.02 -13.45 2.36
CA ARG A 79 4.83 -12.26 3.20
C ARG A 79 3.41 -11.68 3.05
N LYS A 80 2.92 -11.59 1.82
CA LYS A 80 1.56 -11.10 1.54
C LYS A 80 0.52 -11.96 2.24
N ALA A 81 0.62 -13.29 2.14
CA ALA A 81 -0.28 -14.22 2.80
C ALA A 81 -0.23 -14.08 4.33
N MET A 82 0.97 -13.98 4.91
CA MET A 82 1.15 -13.76 6.36
C MET A 82 0.45 -12.49 6.83
N VAL A 83 0.64 -11.36 6.13
CA VAL A 83 -0.01 -10.09 6.50
C VAL A 83 -1.52 -10.16 6.33
N GLU A 84 -2.02 -10.83 5.28
CA GLU A 84 -3.48 -11.03 5.08
C GLU A 84 -4.10 -11.80 6.26
N GLU A 85 -3.44 -12.84 6.77
CA GLU A 85 -3.94 -13.56 7.96
C GLU A 85 -3.96 -12.67 9.20
N ILE A 86 -2.90 -11.90 9.45
CA ILE A 86 -2.87 -10.94 10.56
C ILE A 86 -4.04 -9.95 10.43
N LEU A 87 -4.27 -9.39 9.24
CA LEU A 87 -5.33 -8.41 9.02
C LEU A 87 -6.74 -9.02 9.05
N LYS A 88 -6.89 -10.31 8.83
CA LYS A 88 -8.17 -11.01 9.07
C LYS A 88 -8.51 -11.05 10.55
N GLU A 89 -7.53 -11.29 11.41
CA GLU A 89 -7.70 -11.39 12.86
C GLU A 89 -7.83 -10.01 13.52
N THR A 90 -6.96 -9.08 13.18
CA THR A 90 -6.87 -7.76 13.82
C THR A 90 -7.76 -6.70 13.20
N GLY A 91 -8.27 -6.94 11.99
CA GLY A 91 -8.91 -5.92 11.15
C GLY A 91 -7.87 -5.06 10.42
N ILE A 92 -8.36 -4.25 9.49
CA ILE A 92 -7.54 -3.31 8.71
C ILE A 92 -7.59 -1.96 9.41
N PRO A 93 -6.49 -1.50 10.05
CA PRO A 93 -6.50 -0.23 10.77
C PRO A 93 -6.52 0.95 9.79
N LEU A 94 -7.29 1.96 10.11
CA LEU A 94 -7.29 3.24 9.40
C LEU A 94 -6.23 4.18 9.98
N LYS A 95 -5.71 5.05 9.12
CA LYS A 95 -4.97 6.22 9.58
C LYS A 95 -5.91 7.19 10.29
N PRO A 96 -5.46 7.84 11.39
CA PRO A 96 -6.25 8.88 12.05
C PRO A 96 -6.68 9.97 11.05
N GLY A 97 -7.96 10.32 11.06
CA GLY A 97 -8.52 11.35 10.19
C GLY A 97 -8.85 10.89 8.76
N ALA A 98 -8.56 9.65 8.37
CA ALA A 98 -8.80 9.17 7.00
C ALA A 98 -10.27 9.27 6.61
N LYS A 99 -11.16 8.74 7.44
CA LYS A 99 -12.61 8.74 7.17
C LYS A 99 -13.20 10.16 7.22
N GLU A 100 -12.79 10.94 8.20
CA GLU A 100 -13.22 12.33 8.37
C GLU A 100 -12.81 13.20 7.18
N THR A 101 -11.58 13.00 6.67
CA THR A 101 -11.09 13.70 5.48
C THR A 101 -11.92 13.35 4.24
N LEU A 102 -12.18 12.06 3.99
CA LEU A 102 -13.00 11.63 2.85
C LEU A 102 -14.42 12.18 2.94
N LYS A 103 -15.01 12.16 4.13
CA LYS A 103 -16.33 12.72 4.37
C LYS A 103 -16.37 14.22 4.07
N TRP A 104 -15.41 14.97 4.59
CA TRP A 104 -15.28 16.42 4.36
C TRP A 104 -15.14 16.74 2.87
N LEU A 105 -14.30 16.00 2.13
CA LEU A 105 -14.12 16.20 0.69
C LEU A 105 -15.41 15.95 -0.08
N ARG A 106 -16.18 14.93 0.29
CA ARG A 106 -17.50 14.65 -0.32
C ARG A 106 -18.48 15.80 -0.09
N GLU A 107 -18.52 16.33 1.13
CA GLU A 107 -19.40 17.46 1.52
C GLU A 107 -19.04 18.77 0.80
N HIS A 108 -17.83 18.85 0.21
CA HIS A 108 -17.34 20.02 -0.52
C HIS A 108 -17.23 19.77 -2.04
N ASP A 109 -17.90 18.73 -2.55
CA ASP A 109 -17.96 18.40 -3.98
C ASP A 109 -16.57 18.21 -4.63
N VAL A 110 -15.60 17.71 -3.88
CA VAL A 110 -14.27 17.37 -4.37
C VAL A 110 -14.27 15.96 -4.94
N PHE A 111 -13.77 15.79 -6.16
CA PHE A 111 -13.60 14.47 -6.77
C PHE A 111 -12.54 13.65 -6.00
N ILE A 112 -12.88 12.43 -5.60
CA ILE A 112 -11.99 11.57 -4.82
C ILE A 112 -11.64 10.33 -5.62
N SER A 113 -10.35 10.09 -5.85
CA SER A 113 -9.86 8.87 -6.48
C SER A 113 -8.88 8.13 -5.58
N LEU A 114 -8.97 6.80 -5.58
CA LEU A 114 -7.89 5.95 -5.07
C LEU A 114 -6.93 5.63 -6.22
N VAL A 115 -5.64 5.75 -5.97
CA VAL A 115 -4.57 5.31 -6.88
C VAL A 115 -3.63 4.42 -6.07
N THR A 116 -3.59 3.13 -6.37
CA THR A 116 -2.87 2.16 -5.55
C THR A 116 -2.07 1.16 -6.38
N ALA A 117 -0.93 0.72 -5.86
CA ALA A 117 -0.14 -0.38 -6.41
C ALA A 117 -0.75 -1.78 -6.15
N ASN A 118 -1.87 -1.86 -5.44
CA ASN A 118 -2.62 -3.09 -5.28
C ASN A 118 -3.38 -3.46 -6.55
N ASP A 119 -3.72 -4.75 -6.71
CA ASP A 119 -4.70 -5.21 -7.67
C ASP A 119 -6.12 -4.76 -7.29
N ARG A 120 -7.02 -4.76 -8.26
CA ARG A 120 -8.41 -4.30 -8.11
C ARG A 120 -9.19 -5.12 -7.08
N GLU A 121 -9.00 -6.44 -7.08
CA GLU A 121 -9.71 -7.32 -6.16
C GLU A 121 -9.39 -6.96 -4.72
N ARG A 122 -8.09 -6.85 -4.38
CA ARG A 122 -7.64 -6.50 -3.05
C ARG A 122 -8.07 -5.09 -2.64
N ALA A 123 -7.89 -4.11 -3.52
CA ALA A 123 -8.27 -2.73 -3.23
C ALA A 123 -9.77 -2.61 -2.91
N ASN A 124 -10.64 -3.20 -3.74
CA ASN A 124 -12.08 -3.18 -3.52
C ASN A 124 -12.49 -3.94 -2.26
N ARG A 125 -11.89 -5.11 -2.02
CA ARG A 125 -12.16 -5.90 -0.81
C ARG A 125 -11.81 -5.14 0.46
N TYR A 126 -10.65 -4.47 0.47
CA TYR A 126 -10.22 -3.64 1.61
C TYR A 126 -11.13 -2.45 1.81
N LEU A 127 -11.40 -1.66 0.77
CA LEU A 127 -12.26 -0.48 0.85
C LEU A 127 -13.66 -0.83 1.38
N LYS A 128 -14.25 -1.94 0.92
CA LYS A 128 -15.55 -2.42 1.39
C LYS A 128 -15.48 -2.85 2.86
N LYS A 129 -14.43 -3.59 3.24
CA LYS A 129 -14.26 -4.09 4.62
C LYS A 129 -14.10 -2.96 5.64
N ILE A 130 -13.44 -1.86 5.26
CA ILE A 130 -13.26 -0.68 6.13
C ILE A 130 -14.36 0.38 5.97
N GLY A 131 -15.34 0.16 5.09
CA GLY A 131 -16.47 1.07 4.90
C GLY A 131 -16.11 2.39 4.21
N LEU A 132 -15.10 2.38 3.35
CA LEU A 132 -14.65 3.57 2.61
C LEU A 132 -14.97 3.52 1.11
N PHE A 133 -15.45 2.39 0.59
CA PHE A 133 -15.64 2.20 -0.85
C PHE A 133 -16.53 3.27 -1.49
N GLU A 134 -17.62 3.62 -0.84
CA GLU A 134 -18.61 4.57 -1.34
C GLU A 134 -18.13 6.04 -1.38
N TYR A 135 -16.99 6.35 -0.76
CA TYR A 135 -16.43 7.70 -0.82
C TYR A 135 -15.71 8.00 -2.15
N PHE A 136 -15.27 6.97 -2.87
CA PHE A 136 -14.46 7.13 -4.07
C PHE A 136 -15.30 7.25 -5.34
N ASN A 137 -15.00 8.27 -6.15
CA ASN A 137 -15.56 8.44 -7.49
C ASN A 137 -14.84 7.53 -8.50
N ALA A 138 -13.57 7.23 -8.28
CA ALA A 138 -12.78 6.34 -9.11
C ALA A 138 -11.76 5.56 -8.28
N VAL A 139 -11.41 4.36 -8.74
CA VAL A 139 -10.36 3.49 -8.16
C VAL A 139 -9.45 3.05 -9.30
N VAL A 140 -8.18 3.44 -9.23
CA VAL A 140 -7.14 3.06 -10.19
C VAL A 140 -6.15 2.11 -9.50
N CYS A 141 -6.00 0.93 -10.05
CA CYS A 141 -5.20 -0.16 -9.51
C CYS A 141 -4.07 -0.56 -10.47
N ALA A 142 -3.06 -1.26 -9.95
CA ALA A 142 -1.90 -1.65 -10.75
C ALA A 142 -2.26 -2.53 -11.96
N ASP A 143 -3.26 -3.42 -11.83
CA ASP A 143 -3.76 -4.30 -12.89
C ASP A 143 -4.59 -3.58 -13.96
N MET A 144 -4.83 -2.28 -13.81
CA MET A 144 -5.47 -1.41 -14.82
C MET A 144 -4.44 -0.69 -15.70
N LEU A 145 -3.17 -0.75 -15.34
CA LEU A 145 -2.07 -0.15 -16.10
C LEU A 145 -1.67 -1.05 -17.27
N LEU A 146 -0.99 -0.46 -18.25
CA LEU A 146 -0.44 -1.21 -19.39
C LEU A 146 0.54 -2.30 -18.90
N PRO A 147 0.67 -3.42 -19.64
CA PRO A 147 1.51 -4.57 -19.23
C PRO A 147 2.94 -4.20 -18.80
N ALA A 148 3.54 -3.18 -19.41
CA ALA A 148 4.88 -2.69 -19.05
C ALA A 148 5.02 -2.18 -17.60
N PHE A 149 3.93 -1.97 -16.89
CA PHE A 149 3.91 -1.53 -15.49
C PHE A 149 3.39 -2.60 -14.52
N GLN A 150 3.07 -3.79 -15.01
CA GLN A 150 2.55 -4.91 -14.22
C GLN A 150 3.63 -5.91 -13.79
N GLU A 151 4.81 -5.85 -14.43
CA GLU A 151 5.97 -6.70 -14.14
C GLU A 151 6.89 -6.11 -13.07
#